data_a49cf5b8987dc0b5b3ed2c0cad0ecf91
#
_entry.id   a49cf5b8987dc0b5b3ed2c0cad0ecf91
#
_cell.length_a   1.000
_cell.length_b   1.000
_cell.length_c   1.000
_cell.angle_alpha   90.00
_cell.angle_beta   90.00
_cell.angle_gamma   90.00
#
_symmetry.space_group_name_H-M   'P 1'
#
loop_
_entity.id
_entity.type
_entity.pdbx_description
1 polymer ?
#
loop_
_entity_poly.entity_id
_entity_poly.type
_entity_poly.pdbx_seq_one_letter_code
_entity_poly.pdbx_strand_id
1 'polypeptide(L)'
;MPPAVLTFSFDPVIRITETASVRVETLVLAGVFLAGLVLAARIGRLTPAIGPYVPAPGLRADDLLYIVVGAVPGALLGGRLGYVLDHLEFYRAQPGLIADLTQGGFGLTLAVPLGLLTAAIIARLIGAPVVRWAHAAAFPLLFVLAAGKLAGVLGATGQGLPSDLPWATAYVGSGPWGSLAADVPSAPAQVYEALLVLLAIGVLILAHRLEVVARRDGAALFVALGLWAAARFVVAFTWRDPAVLGPLRVDQILSLLLAILAVVGFVERSRAPLQAPTLSETEPGPELAA
;
A
#
# COMPACT_ATOMS: atom_id res chain seq x y z
N MET A 1 -2.54 4.13 39.61
CA MET A 1 -3.69 4.03 38.69
C MET A 1 -3.33 3.01 37.63
N PRO A 2 -4.18 2.05 37.31
CA PRO A 2 -3.93 1.22 36.15
C PRO A 2 -3.81 2.15 34.93
N PRO A 3 -2.92 1.85 33.95
CA PRO A 3 -2.78 2.66 32.76
C PRO A 3 -4.14 2.74 32.06
N ALA A 4 -4.49 3.92 31.56
CA ALA A 4 -5.69 4.10 30.77
C ALA A 4 -5.51 3.32 29.46
N VAL A 5 -6.17 2.18 29.34
CA VAL A 5 -6.16 1.32 28.15
C VAL A 5 -7.38 1.67 27.29
N LEU A 6 -7.18 1.86 26.00
CA LEU A 6 -8.27 2.05 25.05
C LEU A 6 -8.93 0.69 24.76
N THR A 7 -10.04 0.43 25.45
CA THR A 7 -10.76 -0.82 25.32
C THR A 7 -11.86 -0.72 24.26
N PHE A 8 -11.81 -1.56 23.24
CA PHE A 8 -12.84 -1.71 22.23
C PHE A 8 -13.75 -2.88 22.60
N SER A 9 -15.06 -2.60 22.66
CA SER A 9 -16.09 -3.60 22.99
C SER A 9 -17.21 -3.53 21.97
N PHE A 10 -17.11 -4.35 20.91
CA PHE A 10 -18.14 -4.48 19.88
C PHE A 10 -18.05 -5.87 19.22
N ASP A 11 -19.10 -6.26 18.48
CA ASP A 11 -19.04 -7.47 17.65
C ASP A 11 -18.35 -7.14 16.31
N PRO A 12 -17.17 -7.73 16.02
CA PRO A 12 -16.45 -7.47 14.78
C PRO A 12 -17.10 -8.13 13.54
N VAL A 13 -18.23 -8.82 13.72
CA VAL A 13 -18.90 -9.60 12.68
C VAL A 13 -20.35 -9.14 12.51
N ILE A 14 -20.72 -8.84 11.27
CA ILE A 14 -22.11 -8.64 10.86
C ILE A 14 -22.67 -9.97 10.39
N ARG A 15 -23.68 -10.47 11.08
CA ARG A 15 -24.41 -11.69 10.70
C ARG A 15 -25.48 -11.31 9.70
N ILE A 16 -25.38 -11.87 8.48
CA ILE A 16 -26.36 -11.63 7.40
C ILE A 16 -27.45 -12.70 7.44
N THR A 17 -27.04 -13.96 7.69
CA THR A 17 -27.93 -15.12 7.89
C THR A 17 -27.39 -15.98 9.02
N GLU A 18 -28.07 -17.06 9.37
CA GLU A 18 -27.58 -18.02 10.38
C GLU A 18 -26.25 -18.68 9.98
N THR A 19 -25.99 -18.80 8.67
CA THR A 19 -24.78 -19.46 8.12
C THR A 19 -23.79 -18.50 7.46
N ALA A 20 -24.18 -17.25 7.20
CA ALA A 20 -23.35 -16.28 6.51
C ALA A 20 -23.07 -15.05 7.40
N SER A 21 -21.80 -14.77 7.59
CA SER A 21 -21.35 -13.60 8.33
C SER A 21 -20.16 -12.94 7.63
N VAL A 22 -20.02 -11.63 7.79
CA VAL A 22 -18.91 -10.85 7.21
C VAL A 22 -18.26 -10.01 8.31
N ARG A 23 -16.93 -9.98 8.34
CA ARG A 23 -16.20 -9.12 9.27
C ARG A 23 -16.33 -7.65 8.86
N VAL A 24 -16.57 -6.78 9.84
CA VAL A 24 -16.65 -5.32 9.62
C VAL A 24 -15.37 -4.81 8.94
N GLU A 25 -14.21 -5.28 9.39
CA GLU A 25 -12.91 -4.98 8.79
C GLU A 25 -12.89 -5.28 7.28
N THR A 26 -13.41 -6.43 6.85
CA THR A 26 -13.43 -6.84 5.44
C THR A 26 -14.29 -5.90 4.59
N LEU A 27 -15.45 -5.47 5.11
CA LEU A 27 -16.32 -4.51 4.41
C LEU A 27 -15.65 -3.15 4.26
N VAL A 28 -15.00 -2.68 5.33
CA VAL A 28 -14.27 -1.40 5.29
C VAL A 28 -13.08 -1.49 4.34
N LEU A 29 -12.32 -2.60 4.35
CA LEU A 29 -11.23 -2.83 3.39
C LEU A 29 -11.73 -2.82 1.94
N ALA A 30 -12.86 -3.44 1.66
CA ALA A 30 -13.48 -3.41 0.32
C ALA A 30 -13.85 -1.97 -0.09
N GLY A 31 -14.43 -1.20 0.83
CA GLY A 31 -14.73 0.22 0.62
C GLY A 31 -13.48 1.07 0.39
N VAL A 32 -12.43 0.88 1.18
CA VAL A 32 -11.12 1.55 1.02
C VAL A 32 -10.50 1.23 -0.34
N PHE A 33 -10.53 -0.04 -0.74
CA PHE A 33 -10.01 -0.46 -2.04
C PHE A 33 -10.79 0.18 -3.19
N LEU A 34 -12.13 0.17 -3.13
CA LEU A 34 -12.98 0.85 -4.11
C LEU A 34 -12.71 2.35 -4.18
N ALA A 35 -12.57 3.02 -3.03
CA ALA A 35 -12.20 4.44 -2.98
C ALA A 35 -10.84 4.70 -3.60
N GLY A 36 -9.86 3.82 -3.36
CA GLY A 36 -8.55 3.85 -3.99
C GLY A 36 -8.61 3.72 -5.52
N LEU A 37 -9.46 2.82 -6.04
CA LEU A 37 -9.68 2.66 -7.47
C LEU A 37 -10.32 3.92 -8.11
N VAL A 38 -11.33 4.47 -7.46
CA VAL A 38 -11.97 5.72 -7.91
C VAL A 38 -10.97 6.86 -7.93
N LEU A 39 -10.11 6.95 -6.90
CA LEU A 39 -9.05 7.94 -6.81
C LEU A 39 -8.02 7.75 -7.92
N ALA A 40 -7.57 6.53 -8.18
CA ALA A 40 -6.65 6.20 -9.27
C ALA A 40 -7.24 6.55 -10.65
N ALA A 41 -8.51 6.22 -10.88
CA ALA A 41 -9.21 6.58 -12.11
C ALA A 41 -9.34 8.10 -12.29
N ARG A 42 -9.61 8.85 -11.20
CA ARG A 42 -9.67 10.32 -11.25
C ARG A 42 -8.31 10.94 -11.55
N ILE A 43 -7.26 10.51 -10.85
CA ILE A 43 -5.90 10.99 -11.09
C ILE A 43 -5.47 10.65 -12.53
N GLY A 44 -5.76 9.44 -13.00
CA GLY A 44 -5.48 9.03 -14.38
C GLY A 44 -6.13 9.95 -15.41
N ARG A 45 -7.40 10.33 -15.22
CA ARG A 45 -8.11 11.27 -16.10
C ARG A 45 -7.55 12.69 -16.06
N LEU A 46 -7.05 13.11 -14.90
CA LEU A 46 -6.47 14.45 -14.71
C LEU A 46 -5.00 14.53 -15.14
N THR A 47 -4.36 13.38 -15.41
CA THR A 47 -2.96 13.34 -15.85
C THR A 47 -2.89 13.69 -17.34
N PRO A 48 -2.32 14.85 -17.73
CA PRO A 48 -2.33 15.27 -19.12
C PRO A 48 -1.51 14.35 -20.01
N ALA A 49 -1.85 14.30 -21.29
CA ALA A 49 -1.00 13.69 -22.31
C ALA A 49 0.27 14.54 -22.47
N ILE A 50 1.43 13.89 -22.49
CA ILE A 50 2.72 14.58 -22.55
C ILE A 50 3.37 14.32 -23.90
N GLY A 51 3.73 15.37 -24.60
CA GLY A 51 4.56 15.37 -25.80
C GLY A 51 4.09 16.35 -26.87
N PRO A 52 4.98 17.19 -27.42
CA PRO A 52 4.63 18.17 -28.46
C PRO A 52 4.47 17.55 -29.85
N TYR A 53 4.96 16.32 -30.09
CA TYR A 53 5.01 15.75 -31.44
C TYR A 53 4.37 14.36 -31.59
N VAL A 54 4.08 13.66 -30.49
CA VAL A 54 3.31 12.44 -30.47
C VAL A 54 2.29 12.58 -29.36
N PRO A 55 0.98 12.54 -29.63
CA PRO A 55 0.00 12.53 -28.58
C PRO A 55 0.25 11.24 -27.78
N ALA A 56 0.96 11.38 -26.65
CA ALA A 56 1.08 10.27 -25.73
C ALA A 56 -0.34 9.88 -25.34
N PRO A 57 -0.74 8.63 -25.49
CA PRO A 57 -2.10 8.22 -25.18
C PRO A 57 -2.41 8.62 -23.74
N GLY A 58 -3.54 9.30 -23.54
CA GLY A 58 -4.05 9.62 -22.21
C GLY A 58 -4.20 8.35 -21.38
N LEU A 59 -4.21 8.45 -20.05
CA LEU A 59 -4.48 7.30 -19.20
C LEU A 59 -5.96 6.91 -19.35
N ARG A 60 -6.23 5.74 -19.89
CA ARG A 60 -7.58 5.23 -20.14
C ARG A 60 -8.10 4.51 -18.90
N ALA A 61 -9.32 4.84 -18.47
CA ALA A 61 -9.93 4.19 -17.30
C ALA A 61 -10.06 2.65 -17.47
N ASP A 62 -10.25 2.18 -18.70
CA ASP A 62 -10.35 0.75 -19.00
C ASP A 62 -9.03 0.02 -18.74
N ASP A 63 -7.89 0.67 -19.00
CA ASP A 63 -6.57 0.09 -18.71
C ASP A 63 -6.41 -0.17 -17.22
N LEU A 64 -6.95 0.71 -16.36
CA LEU A 64 -6.88 0.57 -14.90
C LEU A 64 -7.51 -0.74 -14.41
N LEU A 65 -8.63 -1.15 -14.99
CA LEU A 65 -9.28 -2.41 -14.61
C LEU A 65 -8.37 -3.61 -14.87
N TYR A 66 -7.79 -3.68 -16.06
CA TYR A 66 -6.87 -4.76 -16.41
C TYR A 66 -5.58 -4.73 -15.56
N ILE A 67 -5.04 -3.54 -15.30
CA ILE A 67 -3.86 -3.35 -14.46
C ILE A 67 -4.12 -3.85 -13.04
N VAL A 68 -5.27 -3.49 -12.45
CA VAL A 68 -5.64 -3.89 -11.09
C VAL A 68 -5.91 -5.39 -11.00
N VAL A 69 -6.63 -5.97 -11.95
CA VAL A 69 -6.82 -7.44 -12.01
C VAL A 69 -5.47 -8.13 -12.20
N GLY A 70 -4.59 -7.56 -13.02
CA GLY A 70 -3.23 -8.06 -13.22
C GLY A 70 -2.32 -7.97 -11.98
N ALA A 71 -2.63 -7.08 -11.04
CA ALA A 71 -1.91 -7.02 -9.76
C ALA A 71 -2.20 -8.22 -8.84
N VAL A 72 -3.37 -8.83 -8.95
CA VAL A 72 -3.85 -9.84 -8.01
C VAL A 72 -2.93 -11.06 -7.92
N PRO A 73 -2.50 -11.70 -9.03
CA PRO A 73 -1.62 -12.87 -8.94
C PRO A 73 -0.31 -12.57 -8.20
N GLY A 74 0.33 -11.44 -8.54
CA GLY A 74 1.56 -11.02 -7.88
C GLY A 74 1.38 -10.70 -6.41
N ALA A 75 0.28 -10.02 -6.07
CA ALA A 75 -0.04 -9.69 -4.68
C ALA A 75 -0.30 -10.96 -3.84
N LEU A 76 -1.01 -11.95 -4.38
CA LEU A 76 -1.25 -13.23 -3.71
C LEU A 76 0.05 -14.01 -3.51
N LEU A 77 0.84 -14.16 -4.58
CA LEU A 77 2.13 -14.87 -4.50
C LEU A 77 3.10 -14.16 -3.55
N GLY A 78 3.23 -12.84 -3.68
CA GLY A 78 4.10 -12.04 -2.81
C GLY A 78 3.65 -12.05 -1.37
N GLY A 79 2.36 -11.91 -1.14
CA GLY A 79 1.79 -11.95 0.20
C GLY A 79 2.03 -13.29 0.87
N ARG A 80 1.81 -14.39 0.16
CA ARG A 80 2.06 -15.73 0.67
C ARG A 80 3.55 -15.96 0.94
N LEU A 81 4.41 -15.58 0.01
CA LEU A 81 5.86 -15.68 0.17
C LEU A 81 6.34 -14.88 1.40
N GLY A 82 5.88 -13.65 1.57
CA GLY A 82 6.22 -12.83 2.75
C GLY A 82 5.84 -13.53 4.05
N TYR A 83 4.61 -14.01 4.14
CA TYR A 83 4.12 -14.71 5.32
C TYR A 83 4.90 -16.00 5.61
N VAL A 84 5.24 -16.77 4.58
CA VAL A 84 6.06 -17.99 4.72
C VAL A 84 7.45 -17.66 5.25
N LEU A 85 8.05 -16.55 4.80
CA LEU A 85 9.36 -16.10 5.29
C LEU A 85 9.30 -15.64 6.74
N ASP A 86 8.23 -14.97 7.17
CA ASP A 86 8.02 -14.58 8.57
C ASP A 86 7.83 -15.77 9.50
N HIS A 87 7.32 -16.91 8.97
CA HIS A 87 7.04 -18.14 9.73
C HIS A 87 7.84 -19.34 9.21
N LEU A 88 9.09 -19.11 8.80
CA LEU A 88 9.90 -20.09 8.08
C LEU A 88 10.11 -21.40 8.85
N GLU A 89 10.24 -21.34 10.17
CA GLU A 89 10.41 -22.55 11.01
C GLU A 89 9.18 -23.47 10.94
N PHE A 90 7.98 -22.87 11.00
CA PHE A 90 6.73 -23.61 10.85
C PHE A 90 6.62 -24.28 9.48
N TYR A 91 6.93 -23.54 8.41
CA TYR A 91 6.80 -24.05 7.04
C TYR A 91 7.92 -25.02 6.65
N ARG A 92 9.08 -24.96 7.30
CA ARG A 92 10.11 -26.03 7.17
C ARG A 92 9.63 -27.36 7.72
N ALA A 93 8.86 -27.33 8.82
CA ALA A 93 8.28 -28.55 9.41
C ALA A 93 7.07 -29.07 8.62
N GLN A 94 6.37 -28.19 7.88
CA GLN A 94 5.15 -28.52 7.15
C GLN A 94 5.14 -27.92 5.73
N PRO A 95 6.04 -28.37 4.83
CA PRO A 95 6.23 -27.75 3.52
C PRO A 95 4.99 -27.82 2.59
N GLY A 96 4.13 -28.83 2.79
CA GLY A 96 2.88 -28.97 2.03
C GLY A 96 1.90 -27.81 2.24
N LEU A 97 2.02 -27.07 3.36
CA LEU A 97 1.14 -25.94 3.67
C LEU A 97 1.61 -24.62 3.02
N ILE A 98 2.79 -24.57 2.41
CA ILE A 98 3.31 -23.35 1.76
C ILE A 98 2.34 -22.86 0.68
N ALA A 99 1.81 -23.76 -0.14
CA ALA A 99 0.91 -23.45 -1.25
C ALA A 99 -0.58 -23.41 -0.84
N ASP A 100 -0.92 -23.75 0.39
CA ASP A 100 -2.30 -23.73 0.87
C ASP A 100 -2.74 -22.30 1.21
N LEU A 101 -3.46 -21.67 0.28
CA LEU A 101 -3.99 -20.32 0.43
C LEU A 101 -5.23 -20.24 1.34
N THR A 102 -5.83 -21.38 1.69
CA THR A 102 -7.08 -21.43 2.49
C THR A 102 -6.83 -21.08 3.95
N GLN A 103 -5.60 -21.25 4.43
CA GLN A 103 -5.20 -20.93 5.80
C GLN A 103 -5.00 -19.43 6.06
N GLY A 104 -5.16 -18.58 5.04
CA GLY A 104 -4.84 -17.16 5.16
C GLY A 104 -3.34 -16.92 5.31
N GLY A 105 -2.98 -15.80 5.95
CA GLY A 105 -1.58 -15.43 6.18
C GLY A 105 -0.92 -14.85 4.92
N PHE A 106 -0.98 -13.50 4.81
CA PHE A 106 -0.39 -12.74 3.72
C PHE A 106 0.39 -11.55 4.27
N GLY A 107 1.67 -11.46 3.90
CA GLY A 107 2.54 -10.33 4.24
C GLY A 107 2.44 -9.21 3.21
N LEU A 108 2.21 -7.96 3.65
CA LEU A 108 2.09 -6.82 2.74
C LEU A 108 3.41 -6.44 2.08
N THR A 109 4.54 -6.66 2.75
CA THR A 109 5.87 -6.18 2.30
C THR A 109 6.29 -6.76 0.95
N LEU A 110 5.91 -7.99 0.65
CA LEU A 110 6.12 -8.59 -0.68
C LEU A 110 4.86 -8.57 -1.55
N ALA A 111 3.65 -8.53 -0.96
CA ALA A 111 2.41 -8.42 -1.74
C ALA A 111 2.39 -7.16 -2.62
N VAL A 112 2.77 -6.02 -2.06
CA VAL A 112 2.76 -4.74 -2.78
C VAL A 112 3.75 -4.72 -3.96
N PRO A 113 5.06 -4.97 -3.80
CA PRO A 113 5.98 -4.91 -4.93
C PRO A 113 5.72 -5.97 -5.99
N LEU A 114 5.35 -7.21 -5.62
CA LEU A 114 5.04 -8.26 -6.60
C LEU A 114 3.70 -7.99 -7.30
N GLY A 115 2.71 -7.45 -6.60
CA GLY A 115 1.47 -6.96 -7.22
C GLY A 115 1.74 -5.84 -8.23
N LEU A 116 2.56 -4.86 -7.88
CA LEU A 116 2.96 -3.79 -8.80
C LEU A 116 3.76 -4.32 -10.00
N LEU A 117 4.60 -5.33 -9.80
CA LEU A 117 5.34 -5.98 -10.89
C LEU A 117 4.40 -6.64 -11.90
N THR A 118 3.46 -7.45 -11.43
CA THR A 118 2.50 -8.10 -12.34
C THR A 118 1.53 -7.09 -12.97
N ALA A 119 1.13 -6.05 -12.24
CA ALA A 119 0.39 -4.91 -12.80
C ALA A 119 1.15 -4.23 -13.94
N ALA A 120 2.45 -3.99 -13.76
CA ALA A 120 3.31 -3.40 -14.79
C ALA A 120 3.47 -4.32 -16.02
N ILE A 121 3.56 -5.64 -15.80
CA ILE A 121 3.58 -6.62 -16.89
C ILE A 121 2.28 -6.56 -17.70
N ILE A 122 1.13 -6.58 -17.03
CA ILE A 122 -0.16 -6.49 -17.72
C ILE A 122 -0.31 -5.15 -18.43
N ALA A 123 0.04 -4.03 -17.78
CA ALA A 123 0.02 -2.71 -18.43
C ALA A 123 0.85 -2.71 -19.72
N ARG A 124 2.04 -3.32 -19.68
CA ARG A 124 2.89 -3.45 -20.87
C ARG A 124 2.25 -4.32 -21.97
N LEU A 125 1.63 -5.44 -21.60
CA LEU A 125 0.98 -6.36 -22.54
C LEU A 125 -0.21 -5.73 -23.27
N ILE A 126 -0.98 -4.88 -22.59
CA ILE A 126 -2.11 -4.16 -23.19
C ILE A 126 -1.72 -2.84 -23.88
N GLY A 127 -0.41 -2.52 -23.92
CA GLY A 127 0.09 -1.29 -24.53
C GLY A 127 -0.17 -0.01 -23.71
N ALA A 128 -0.54 -0.14 -22.42
CA ALA A 128 -0.76 1.01 -21.54
C ALA A 128 0.58 1.66 -21.13
N PRO A 129 0.62 2.99 -20.90
CA PRO A 129 1.83 3.71 -20.53
C PRO A 129 2.21 3.41 -19.07
N VAL A 130 2.97 2.31 -18.86
CA VAL A 130 3.36 1.75 -17.55
C VAL A 130 3.88 2.81 -16.59
N VAL A 131 4.82 3.63 -17.02
CA VAL A 131 5.52 4.60 -16.16
C VAL A 131 4.57 5.71 -15.69
N ARG A 132 3.63 6.13 -16.54
CA ARG A 132 2.62 7.13 -16.19
C ARG A 132 1.57 6.55 -15.24
N TRP A 133 1.13 5.31 -15.47
CA TRP A 133 0.24 4.62 -14.53
C TRP A 133 0.91 4.40 -13.18
N ALA A 134 2.20 4.05 -13.16
CA ALA A 134 2.99 3.96 -11.95
C ALA A 134 3.04 5.28 -11.18
N HIS A 135 3.24 6.41 -11.89
CA HIS A 135 3.20 7.74 -11.29
C HIS A 135 1.81 8.06 -10.69
N ALA A 136 0.75 7.84 -11.47
CA ALA A 136 -0.63 8.11 -11.05
C ALA A 136 -1.08 7.22 -9.87
N ALA A 137 -0.54 6.00 -9.76
CA ALA A 137 -0.87 5.05 -8.69
C ALA A 137 -0.24 5.40 -7.33
N ALA A 138 0.78 6.25 -7.28
CA ALA A 138 1.54 6.53 -6.06
C ALA A 138 0.67 7.01 -4.89
N PHE A 139 -0.17 8.02 -5.13
CA PHE A 139 -1.07 8.57 -4.11
C PHE A 139 -2.20 7.60 -3.72
N PRO A 140 -2.95 6.98 -4.67
CA PRO A 140 -3.96 5.96 -4.35
C PRO A 140 -3.39 4.78 -3.58
N LEU A 141 -2.18 4.33 -3.88
CA LEU A 141 -1.51 3.25 -3.18
C LEU A 141 -1.29 3.61 -1.70
N LEU A 142 -0.68 4.76 -1.41
CA LEU A 142 -0.48 5.20 -0.03
C LEU A 142 -1.81 5.40 0.70
N PHE A 143 -2.85 5.92 0.02
CA PHE A 143 -4.18 6.06 0.60
C PHE A 143 -4.75 4.70 1.02
N VAL A 144 -4.72 3.70 0.15
CA VAL A 144 -5.21 2.35 0.45
C VAL A 144 -4.41 1.70 1.58
N LEU A 145 -3.09 1.89 1.59
CA LEU A 145 -2.23 1.36 2.66
C LEU A 145 -2.53 2.00 4.02
N ALA A 146 -2.68 3.33 4.09
CA ALA A 146 -3.01 4.03 5.33
C ALA A 146 -4.41 3.66 5.84
N ALA A 147 -5.42 3.80 4.99
CA ALA A 147 -6.82 3.52 5.35
C ALA A 147 -7.05 2.03 5.64
N GLY A 148 -6.35 1.13 4.91
CA GLY A 148 -6.37 -0.30 5.18
C GLY A 148 -5.82 -0.66 6.56
N LYS A 149 -4.76 0.01 7.00
CA LYS A 149 -4.23 -0.17 8.37
C LYS A 149 -5.20 0.35 9.45
N LEU A 150 -5.90 1.47 9.18
CA LEU A 150 -6.95 1.92 10.08
C LEU A 150 -8.15 0.95 10.14
N ALA A 151 -8.51 0.33 9.00
CA ALA A 151 -9.53 -0.72 8.99
C ALA A 151 -9.17 -1.90 9.89
N GLY A 152 -7.87 -2.23 10.02
CA GLY A 152 -7.37 -3.28 10.92
C GLY A 152 -7.71 -3.05 12.39
N VAL A 153 -7.96 -1.79 12.81
CA VAL A 153 -8.43 -1.49 14.17
C VAL A 153 -9.80 -2.12 14.43
N LEU A 154 -10.66 -2.23 13.42
CA LEU A 154 -11.99 -2.84 13.55
C LEU A 154 -11.97 -4.36 13.69
N GLY A 155 -10.84 -5.00 13.39
CA GLY A 155 -10.67 -6.44 13.49
C GLY A 155 -9.61 -6.87 14.50
N ALA A 156 -8.97 -5.94 15.21
CA ALA A 156 -7.76 -6.17 16.01
C ALA A 156 -6.58 -6.73 15.18
N THR A 157 -6.59 -6.52 13.85
CA THR A 157 -5.55 -7.01 12.94
C THR A 157 -4.33 -6.08 13.00
N GLY A 158 -3.13 -6.66 13.21
CA GLY A 158 -1.89 -5.89 13.28
C GLY A 158 -1.64 -5.22 14.64
N GLN A 159 -2.27 -5.70 15.71
CA GLN A 159 -1.95 -5.33 17.09
C GLN A 159 -0.50 -5.72 17.43
N GLY A 160 0.25 -4.80 18.02
CA GLY A 160 1.67 -4.98 18.32
C GLY A 160 1.97 -5.75 19.62
N LEU A 161 3.19 -5.58 20.11
CA LEU A 161 3.65 -6.15 21.38
C LEU A 161 2.80 -5.67 22.57
N PRO A 162 2.65 -6.47 23.63
CA PRO A 162 2.06 -6.03 24.89
C PRO A 162 2.70 -4.71 25.38
N SER A 163 1.88 -3.79 25.88
CA SER A 163 2.33 -2.45 26.24
C SER A 163 1.49 -1.85 27.35
N ASP A 164 2.15 -1.17 28.29
CA ASP A 164 1.53 -0.42 29.39
C ASP A 164 1.34 1.08 29.05
N LEU A 165 1.52 1.45 27.80
CA LEU A 165 1.33 2.84 27.36
C LEU A 165 -0.14 3.26 27.52
N PRO A 166 -0.42 4.54 27.84
CA PRO A 166 -1.79 5.01 28.10
C PRO A 166 -2.71 4.96 26.87
N TRP A 167 -2.18 4.72 25.70
CA TRP A 167 -2.92 4.52 24.45
C TRP A 167 -2.83 3.08 23.92
N ALA A 168 -2.37 2.14 24.76
CA ALA A 168 -2.43 0.72 24.41
C ALA A 168 -3.88 0.30 24.14
N THR A 169 -4.08 -0.59 23.19
CA THR A 169 -5.41 -1.06 22.76
C THR A 169 -5.66 -2.48 23.23
N ALA A 170 -6.87 -2.74 23.70
CA ALA A 170 -7.37 -4.07 24.02
C ALA A 170 -8.77 -4.24 23.42
N TYR A 171 -9.13 -5.48 23.08
CA TYR A 171 -10.41 -5.80 22.46
C TYR A 171 -11.12 -6.86 23.29
N VAL A 172 -12.34 -6.53 23.73
CA VAL A 172 -13.16 -7.36 24.60
C VAL A 172 -14.39 -7.84 23.84
N GLY A 173 -14.73 -9.10 24.01
CA GLY A 173 -15.90 -9.70 23.36
C GLY A 173 -15.57 -11.03 22.69
N SER A 174 -16.60 -11.66 22.12
CA SER A 174 -16.53 -13.02 21.59
C SER A 174 -15.71 -13.19 20.31
N GLY A 175 -15.25 -12.07 19.69
CA GLY A 175 -14.51 -12.13 18.43
C GLY A 175 -15.34 -12.63 17.24
N PRO A 176 -14.74 -13.12 16.17
CA PRO A 176 -13.33 -13.45 15.98
C PRO A 176 -12.43 -12.24 15.76
N TRP A 177 -11.45 -12.03 16.61
CA TRP A 177 -10.44 -10.99 16.46
C TRP A 177 -9.26 -11.48 15.60
N GLY A 178 -8.60 -10.57 14.89
CA GLY A 178 -7.43 -10.89 14.09
C GLY A 178 -6.15 -11.09 14.91
N SER A 179 -6.14 -10.64 16.17
CA SER A 179 -5.06 -10.88 17.13
C SER A 179 -5.36 -12.12 17.97
N LEU A 180 -4.36 -12.97 18.18
CA LEU A 180 -4.46 -14.17 19.06
C LEU A 180 -4.60 -13.80 20.55
N ALA A 181 -4.17 -12.61 20.95
CA ALA A 181 -4.27 -12.10 22.31
C ALA A 181 -4.86 -10.67 22.26
N ALA A 182 -6.08 -10.58 21.75
CA ALA A 182 -6.75 -9.31 21.48
C ALA A 182 -7.09 -8.54 22.77
N ASP A 183 -7.38 -9.25 23.85
CA ASP A 183 -7.71 -8.73 25.18
C ASP A 183 -6.49 -8.21 25.97
N VAL A 184 -5.27 -8.58 25.54
CA VAL A 184 -4.05 -8.08 26.15
C VAL A 184 -3.75 -6.67 25.67
N PRO A 185 -3.63 -5.67 26.58
CA PRO A 185 -3.22 -4.32 26.23
C PRO A 185 -1.92 -4.33 25.41
N SER A 186 -1.97 -3.75 24.22
CA SER A 186 -0.86 -3.86 23.26
C SER A 186 -0.70 -2.56 22.46
N ALA A 187 0.49 -2.34 21.96
CA ALA A 187 0.78 -1.21 21.09
C ALA A 187 -0.10 -1.25 19.85
N PRO A 188 -0.81 -0.15 19.48
CA PRO A 188 -1.64 -0.10 18.28
C PRO A 188 -0.77 0.07 17.02
N ALA A 189 0.01 -0.94 16.66
CA ALA A 189 0.99 -0.87 15.58
C ALA A 189 0.34 -0.55 14.23
N GLN A 190 -0.89 -1.01 14.00
CA GLN A 190 -1.68 -0.65 12.83
C GLN A 190 -1.96 0.86 12.73
N VAL A 191 -2.21 1.52 13.87
CA VAL A 191 -2.41 2.98 13.93
C VAL A 191 -1.09 3.71 13.68
N TYR A 192 0.01 3.23 14.26
CA TYR A 192 1.33 3.82 14.04
C TYR A 192 1.72 3.77 12.56
N GLU A 193 1.51 2.61 11.91
CA GLU A 193 1.78 2.48 10.48
C GLU A 193 0.88 3.41 9.65
N ALA A 194 -0.42 3.49 9.96
CA ALA A 194 -1.33 4.39 9.27
C ALA A 194 -0.89 5.86 9.39
N LEU A 195 -0.51 6.32 10.59
CA LEU A 195 -0.05 7.69 10.81
C LEU A 195 1.23 8.01 10.03
N LEU A 196 2.21 7.07 10.01
CA LEU A 196 3.43 7.25 9.23
C LEU A 196 3.15 7.26 7.73
N VAL A 197 2.21 6.45 7.25
CA VAL A 197 1.81 6.47 5.83
C VAL A 197 1.02 7.74 5.49
N LEU A 198 0.21 8.28 6.40
CA LEU A 198 -0.41 9.60 6.23
C LEU A 198 0.64 10.72 6.16
N LEU A 199 1.68 10.63 6.98
CA LEU A 199 2.82 11.54 6.87
C LEU A 199 3.53 11.38 5.52
N ALA A 200 3.72 10.14 5.04
CA ALA A 200 4.28 9.86 3.73
C ALA A 200 3.46 10.48 2.58
N ILE A 201 2.12 10.48 2.69
CA ILE A 201 1.24 11.20 1.77
C ILE A 201 1.54 12.70 1.79
N GLY A 202 1.67 13.30 2.98
CA GLY A 202 2.04 14.72 3.12
C GLY A 202 3.38 15.03 2.46
N VAL A 203 4.39 14.18 2.66
CA VAL A 203 5.72 14.31 2.03
C VAL A 203 5.63 14.17 0.52
N LEU A 204 4.84 13.22 0.00
CA LEU A 204 4.63 13.04 -1.43
C LEU A 204 3.95 14.26 -2.08
N ILE A 205 2.94 14.84 -1.41
CA ILE A 205 2.29 16.07 -1.86
C ILE A 205 3.30 17.24 -1.90
N LEU A 206 4.12 17.36 -0.86
CA LEU A 206 5.16 18.39 -0.81
C LEU A 206 6.20 18.19 -1.92
N ALA A 207 6.67 16.96 -2.13
CA ALA A 207 7.60 16.62 -3.20
C ALA A 207 7.02 16.94 -4.60
N HIS A 208 5.70 16.74 -4.76
CA HIS A 208 5.01 17.13 -6.00
C HIS A 208 4.94 18.65 -6.16
N ARG A 209 4.59 19.41 -5.11
CA ARG A 209 4.56 20.88 -5.12
C ARG A 209 5.92 21.51 -5.36
N LEU A 210 6.99 20.90 -4.84
CA LEU A 210 8.38 21.34 -5.04
C LEU A 210 8.97 20.83 -6.38
N GLU A 211 8.14 20.26 -7.24
CA GLU A 211 8.52 19.72 -8.56
C GLU A 211 9.56 18.58 -8.54
N VAL A 212 9.87 18.03 -7.38
CA VAL A 212 10.84 16.93 -7.26
C VAL A 212 10.40 15.70 -8.05
N VAL A 213 9.10 15.42 -8.07
CA VAL A 213 8.49 14.29 -8.78
C VAL A 213 7.58 14.71 -9.92
N ALA A 214 7.07 15.95 -9.93
CA ALA A 214 6.00 16.39 -10.85
C ALA A 214 6.36 16.28 -12.34
N ARG A 215 7.65 16.49 -12.69
CA ARG A 215 8.13 16.48 -14.06
C ARG A 215 8.78 15.17 -14.50
N ARG A 216 8.66 14.11 -13.69
CA ARG A 216 9.32 12.81 -13.94
C ARG A 216 8.35 11.68 -13.74
N ASP A 217 7.80 11.17 -14.83
CA ASP A 217 6.90 10.02 -14.78
C ASP A 217 7.51 8.84 -14.05
N GLY A 218 6.74 8.22 -13.17
CA GLY A 218 7.15 7.09 -12.35
C GLY A 218 7.91 7.45 -11.06
N ALA A 219 8.50 8.65 -10.96
CA ALA A 219 9.27 9.03 -9.77
C ALA A 219 8.43 9.03 -8.49
N ALA A 220 7.17 9.46 -8.57
CA ALA A 220 6.24 9.48 -7.44
C ALA A 220 6.02 8.09 -6.82
N LEU A 221 5.94 7.02 -7.63
CA LEU A 221 5.78 5.65 -7.12
C LEU A 221 6.98 5.23 -6.27
N PHE A 222 8.20 5.50 -6.73
CA PHE A 222 9.40 5.14 -5.98
C PHE A 222 9.52 5.92 -4.68
N VAL A 223 9.17 7.22 -4.67
CA VAL A 223 9.08 8.00 -3.43
C VAL A 223 8.04 7.40 -2.49
N ALA A 224 6.85 7.08 -2.98
CA ALA A 224 5.79 6.48 -2.18
C ALA A 224 6.20 5.13 -1.58
N LEU A 225 6.81 4.25 -2.38
CA LEU A 225 7.30 2.93 -1.91
C LEU A 225 8.43 3.08 -0.88
N GLY A 226 9.38 4.00 -1.10
CA GLY A 226 10.47 4.23 -0.18
C GLY A 226 9.98 4.75 1.18
N LEU A 227 9.07 5.72 1.18
CA LEU A 227 8.46 6.26 2.40
C LEU A 227 7.63 5.21 3.14
N TRP A 228 6.82 4.43 2.42
CA TRP A 228 6.07 3.33 3.02
C TRP A 228 6.97 2.24 3.59
N ALA A 229 8.00 1.84 2.88
CA ALA A 229 8.96 0.85 3.36
C ALA A 229 9.70 1.35 4.61
N ALA A 230 10.08 2.63 4.66
CA ALA A 230 10.66 3.24 5.85
C ALA A 230 9.67 3.24 7.04
N ALA A 231 8.40 3.58 6.80
CA ALA A 231 7.36 3.52 7.82
C ALA A 231 7.21 2.11 8.39
N ARG A 232 7.13 1.09 7.53
CA ARG A 232 7.06 -0.32 7.95
C ARG A 232 8.29 -0.74 8.75
N PHE A 233 9.49 -0.41 8.28
CA PHE A 233 10.71 -0.73 8.99
C PHE A 233 10.67 -0.21 10.44
N VAL A 234 10.24 1.04 10.64
CA VAL A 234 10.14 1.66 11.97
C VAL A 234 9.05 0.99 12.81
N VAL A 235 7.85 0.79 12.26
CA VAL A 235 6.73 0.22 13.02
C VAL A 235 6.95 -1.24 13.37
N ALA A 236 7.68 -1.99 12.54
CA ALA A 236 7.96 -3.40 12.79
C ALA A 236 8.72 -3.67 14.10
N PHE A 237 9.37 -2.68 14.71
CA PHE A 237 9.89 -2.83 16.07
C PHE A 237 8.79 -3.07 17.13
N THR A 238 7.56 -2.69 16.83
CA THR A 238 6.41 -2.88 17.71
C THR A 238 5.62 -4.17 17.41
N TRP A 239 5.95 -4.92 16.36
CA TRP A 239 5.24 -6.14 15.98
C TRP A 239 5.63 -7.33 16.83
N ARG A 240 4.76 -8.36 16.83
CA ARG A 240 4.94 -9.57 17.62
C ARG A 240 5.83 -10.62 16.97
N ASP A 241 6.17 -10.44 15.68
CA ASP A 241 6.96 -11.40 14.92
C ASP A 241 8.37 -11.57 15.52
N PRO A 242 8.94 -12.78 15.47
CA PRO A 242 10.25 -13.05 16.06
C PRO A 242 11.37 -12.32 15.28
N ALA A 243 12.43 -11.95 16.00
CA ALA A 243 13.65 -11.45 15.38
C ALA A 243 14.42 -12.62 14.74
N VAL A 244 14.96 -12.41 13.53
CA VAL A 244 15.69 -13.44 12.76
C VAL A 244 17.15 -13.08 12.52
N LEU A 245 17.50 -11.80 12.53
CA LEU A 245 18.87 -11.31 12.34
C LEU A 245 19.18 -10.20 13.37
N GLY A 246 19.84 -10.54 14.46
CA GLY A 246 20.01 -9.63 15.59
C GLY A 246 18.63 -9.15 16.09
N PRO A 247 18.39 -7.83 16.21
CA PRO A 247 17.08 -7.30 16.60
C PRO A 247 16.06 -7.23 15.44
N LEU A 248 16.47 -7.56 14.21
CA LEU A 248 15.65 -7.36 13.01
C LEU A 248 14.74 -8.56 12.72
N ARG A 249 13.52 -8.25 12.36
CA ARG A 249 12.50 -9.17 11.85
C ARG A 249 12.62 -9.33 10.34
N VAL A 250 12.05 -10.39 9.78
CA VAL A 250 12.02 -10.61 8.32
C VAL A 250 11.41 -9.40 7.59
N ASP A 251 10.29 -8.91 8.06
CA ASP A 251 9.60 -7.75 7.46
C ASP A 251 10.46 -6.48 7.47
N GLN A 252 11.34 -6.29 8.47
CA GLN A 252 12.29 -5.18 8.49
C GLN A 252 13.36 -5.32 7.42
N ILE A 253 13.88 -6.53 7.25
CA ILE A 253 14.89 -6.81 6.22
C ILE A 253 14.28 -6.59 4.83
N LEU A 254 13.07 -7.10 4.59
CA LEU A 254 12.34 -6.91 3.34
C LEU A 254 12.00 -5.42 3.09
N SER A 255 11.58 -4.70 4.12
CA SER A 255 11.31 -3.26 4.04
C SER A 255 12.56 -2.46 3.71
N LEU A 256 13.70 -2.80 4.31
CA LEU A 256 14.98 -2.16 4.01
C LEU A 256 15.40 -2.41 2.55
N LEU A 257 15.28 -3.65 2.07
CA LEU A 257 15.56 -4.00 0.68
C LEU A 257 14.64 -3.22 -0.28
N LEU A 258 13.34 -3.14 0.04
CA LEU A 258 12.39 -2.37 -0.76
C LEU A 258 12.72 -0.88 -0.77
N ALA A 259 13.12 -0.31 0.37
CA ALA A 259 13.55 1.08 0.46
C ALA A 259 14.77 1.36 -0.42
N ILE A 260 15.77 0.46 -0.40
CA ILE A 260 16.95 0.56 -1.26
C ILE A 260 16.55 0.50 -2.75
N LEU A 261 15.69 -0.46 -3.13
CA LEU A 261 15.20 -0.57 -4.51
C LEU A 261 14.40 0.67 -4.93
N ALA A 262 13.61 1.24 -4.01
CA ALA A 262 12.89 2.49 -4.26
C ALA A 262 13.83 3.67 -4.49
N VAL A 263 14.90 3.80 -3.70
CA VAL A 263 15.92 4.84 -3.90
C VAL A 263 16.62 4.66 -5.26
N VAL A 264 17.03 3.44 -5.60
CA VAL A 264 17.64 3.14 -6.91
C VAL A 264 16.69 3.51 -8.04
N GLY A 265 15.42 3.07 -7.98
CA GLY A 265 14.42 3.40 -8.99
C GLY A 265 14.16 4.90 -9.09
N PHE A 266 14.13 5.63 -7.97
CA PHE A 266 14.01 7.08 -7.97
C PHE A 266 15.21 7.76 -8.64
N VAL A 267 16.44 7.34 -8.32
CA VAL A 267 17.66 7.89 -8.93
C VAL A 267 17.67 7.65 -10.44
N GLU A 268 17.33 6.44 -10.90
CA GLU A 268 17.22 6.13 -12.33
C GLU A 268 16.17 6.99 -13.02
N ARG A 269 15.01 7.18 -12.39
CA ARG A 269 13.98 8.09 -12.94
C ARG A 269 14.41 9.55 -12.92
N SER A 270 15.22 9.94 -11.95
CA SER A 270 15.75 11.31 -11.86
C SER A 270 16.76 11.64 -12.95
N ARG A 271 17.41 10.64 -13.54
CA ARG A 271 18.31 10.78 -14.68
C ARG A 271 17.57 10.83 -16.02
N ALA A 272 16.31 10.43 -16.07
CA ALA A 272 15.50 10.52 -17.28
C ALA A 272 15.31 11.97 -17.72
N PRO A 273 15.21 12.26 -19.04
CA PRO A 273 14.96 13.60 -19.54
C PRO A 273 13.70 14.21 -18.90
N LEU A 274 13.76 15.51 -18.59
CA LEU A 274 12.60 16.24 -18.11
C LEU A 274 11.54 16.30 -19.21
N GLN A 275 10.28 16.15 -18.83
CA GLN A 275 9.16 16.34 -19.74
C GLN A 275 9.04 17.85 -20.06
N ALA A 276 8.93 18.17 -21.33
CA ALA A 276 8.70 19.56 -21.75
C ALA A 276 7.36 20.05 -21.16
N PRO A 277 7.30 21.32 -20.70
CA PRO A 277 6.03 21.93 -20.31
C PRO A 277 5.07 21.87 -21.51
N THR A 278 3.83 21.49 -21.28
CA THR A 278 2.77 21.71 -22.27
C THR A 278 2.67 23.22 -22.51
N LEU A 279 3.06 23.68 -23.70
CA LEU A 279 2.75 25.04 -24.10
C LEU A 279 1.21 25.15 -24.07
N SER A 280 0.69 25.96 -23.15
CA SER A 280 -0.72 26.31 -23.18
C SER A 280 -1.02 26.90 -24.53
N GLU A 281 -2.01 26.37 -25.25
CA GLU A 281 -2.57 26.95 -26.48
C GLU A 281 -3.23 28.31 -26.16
N THR A 282 -2.44 29.33 -25.94
CA THR A 282 -2.90 30.71 -25.80
C THR A 282 -1.85 31.66 -26.31
N GLU A 283 -1.50 31.51 -27.59
CA GLU A 283 -1.21 32.69 -28.42
C GLU A 283 -2.12 32.63 -29.65
N PRO A 284 -3.12 33.51 -29.75
CA PRO A 284 -3.78 33.72 -31.01
C PRO A 284 -2.70 34.23 -31.97
N GLY A 285 -2.50 33.47 -33.04
CA GLY A 285 -1.62 33.90 -34.11
C GLY A 285 -1.98 35.31 -34.58
N PRO A 286 -1.00 36.12 -35.06
CA PRO A 286 -1.28 37.43 -35.56
C PRO A 286 -2.29 37.30 -36.72
N GLU A 287 -3.47 37.89 -36.54
CA GLU A 287 -4.41 38.15 -37.65
C GLU A 287 -3.64 38.92 -38.73
N LEU A 288 -3.39 38.22 -39.83
CA LEU A 288 -2.97 38.89 -41.07
C LEU A 288 -4.13 39.80 -41.51
N ALA A 289 -4.04 41.07 -41.14
CA ALA A 289 -4.86 42.12 -41.74
C ALA A 289 -4.51 42.19 -43.24
N ALA A 290 -5.45 41.81 -44.08
CA ALA A 290 -5.50 42.15 -45.50
C ALA A 290 -6.68 43.08 -45.74
#